data_66a2f29a585524517c97922053e4286d
#
_entry.id   66a2f29a585524517c97922053e4286d
#
_cell.length_a   1.000
_cell.length_b   1.000
_cell.length_c   1.000
_cell.angle_alpha   90.00
_cell.angle_beta   90.00
_cell.angle_gamma   90.00
#
_symmetry.space_group_name_H-M   'P 1'
#
loop_
_entity.id
_entity.type
_entity.pdbx_description
1 polymer ?
#
loop_
_entity_poly.entity_id
_entity_poly.type
_entity_poly.pdbx_seq_one_letter_code
_entity_poly.pdbx_strand_id
1 'polypeptide(L)'
;MRHPNKNIALTGIVACILTSCVKAPTSSEPLLSKQADFCNLINIKNTPAGAVDWDAYVFADKGAWMAYSLPDNENRRHAGAFMGPMVMTGRGWIAAGLAEPTLWVNGEQYRMVYNVQTTRYLPGKLTQEYNDENLNFTTELCYLTSRSVAIRSIVKNMSQKPVKVSFDW
;
A
#
# COMPACT_ATOMS: atom_id res chain seq x y z
N MET A 1 61.62 25.21 -58.62
CA MET A 1 61.53 24.36 -57.41
C MET A 1 60.07 24.03 -57.15
N ARG A 2 59.69 22.80 -57.40
CA ARG A 2 58.30 22.33 -57.23
C ARG A 2 58.22 21.53 -55.94
N HIS A 3 57.38 21.92 -55.01
CA HIS A 3 57.00 21.13 -53.79
C HIS A 3 55.94 20.13 -54.14
N PRO A 4 56.05 18.86 -53.74
CA PRO A 4 54.98 17.88 -53.90
C PRO A 4 53.99 18.00 -52.80
N ASN A 5 52.70 18.04 -53.21
CA ASN A 5 51.52 17.99 -52.37
C ASN A 5 51.37 16.58 -51.84
N LYS A 6 51.38 16.40 -50.51
CA LYS A 6 51.09 15.15 -49.88
C LYS A 6 49.55 15.16 -49.49
N ASN A 7 48.76 14.45 -50.26
CA ASN A 7 47.39 14.14 -49.90
C ASN A 7 47.38 13.10 -48.74
N ILE A 8 46.99 13.52 -47.59
CA ILE A 8 46.70 12.61 -46.46
C ILE A 8 45.27 12.17 -46.59
N ALA A 9 45.09 10.90 -46.98
CA ALA A 9 43.77 10.25 -46.95
C ALA A 9 43.42 9.96 -45.50
N LEU A 10 42.41 10.67 -44.98
CA LEU A 10 41.83 10.44 -43.66
C LEU A 10 40.82 9.28 -43.76
N THR A 11 41.24 8.08 -43.38
CA THR A 11 40.39 6.91 -43.32
C THR A 11 39.49 7.04 -42.10
N GLY A 12 38.24 7.44 -42.32
CA GLY A 12 37.23 7.52 -41.27
C GLY A 12 36.82 6.11 -40.82
N ILE A 13 37.13 5.77 -39.58
CA ILE A 13 36.62 4.58 -38.90
C ILE A 13 35.19 4.91 -38.47
N VAL A 14 34.22 4.38 -39.20
CA VAL A 14 32.82 4.39 -38.76
C VAL A 14 32.65 3.32 -37.68
N ALA A 15 32.65 3.75 -36.41
CA ALA A 15 32.29 2.90 -35.29
C ALA A 15 30.78 2.71 -35.31
N CYS A 16 30.30 1.59 -35.80
CA CYS A 16 28.91 1.15 -35.59
C CYS A 16 28.69 0.85 -34.11
N ILE A 17 28.16 1.80 -33.36
CA ILE A 17 27.64 1.56 -32.02
C ILE A 17 26.34 0.75 -32.20
N LEU A 18 26.43 -0.57 -32.07
CA LEU A 18 25.29 -1.44 -31.90
C LEU A 18 24.67 -1.13 -30.54
N THR A 19 23.77 -0.19 -30.52
CA THR A 19 22.83 -0.02 -29.40
C THR A 19 21.96 -1.26 -29.33
N SER A 20 22.43 -2.30 -28.63
CA SER A 20 21.55 -3.38 -28.22
C SER A 20 20.55 -2.78 -27.25
N CYS A 21 19.36 -2.49 -27.76
CA CYS A 21 18.18 -2.31 -26.91
C CYS A 21 17.99 -3.62 -26.13
N VAL A 22 18.58 -3.69 -24.95
CA VAL A 22 18.20 -4.68 -23.96
C VAL A 22 16.78 -4.30 -23.59
N LYS A 23 15.81 -5.00 -24.20
CA LYS A 23 14.43 -4.97 -23.68
C LYS A 23 14.54 -5.34 -22.23
N ALA A 24 14.33 -4.36 -21.35
CA ALA A 24 14.10 -4.64 -19.93
C ALA A 24 13.02 -5.74 -19.87
N PRO A 25 13.19 -6.78 -19.07
CA PRO A 25 12.18 -7.80 -18.94
C PRO A 25 10.90 -7.13 -18.46
N THR A 26 9.92 -7.00 -19.34
CA THR A 26 8.56 -6.58 -19.00
C THR A 26 7.88 -7.77 -18.32
N SER A 27 8.46 -8.22 -17.23
CA SER A 27 7.84 -9.12 -16.27
C SER A 27 7.28 -8.27 -15.15
N SER A 28 6.31 -7.48 -15.47
CA SER A 28 5.35 -7.01 -14.48
C SER A 28 4.24 -8.06 -14.36
N GLU A 29 4.58 -9.31 -14.10
CA GLU A 29 3.64 -10.08 -13.29
C GLU A 29 3.54 -9.31 -11.99
N PRO A 30 2.33 -8.83 -11.62
CA PRO A 30 2.21 -8.02 -10.43
C PRO A 30 2.69 -8.89 -9.26
N LEU A 31 3.63 -8.37 -8.48
CA LEU A 31 4.04 -8.96 -7.19
C LEU A 31 2.84 -9.36 -6.33
N LEU A 32 1.68 -8.77 -6.58
CA LEU A 32 0.37 -9.07 -6.02
C LEU A 32 -0.12 -10.51 -6.29
N SER A 33 0.19 -11.13 -7.44
CA SER A 33 -0.28 -12.49 -7.72
C SER A 33 0.40 -13.51 -6.82
N LYS A 34 1.69 -13.35 -6.58
CA LYS A 34 2.44 -14.24 -5.66
C LYS A 34 2.11 -13.98 -4.20
N GLN A 35 1.74 -12.77 -3.82
CA GLN A 35 1.30 -12.45 -2.46
C GLN A 35 -0.10 -12.99 -2.16
N ALA A 36 -0.96 -13.15 -3.16
CA ALA A 36 -2.31 -13.69 -2.98
C ALA A 36 -2.30 -15.12 -2.42
N ASP A 37 -1.29 -15.92 -2.75
CA ASP A 37 -1.14 -17.30 -2.27
C ASP A 37 -0.89 -17.38 -0.75
N PHE A 38 -0.44 -16.28 -0.15
CA PHE A 38 -0.14 -16.16 1.29
C PHE A 38 -1.12 -15.24 2.02
N CYS A 39 -2.26 -14.97 1.42
CA CYS A 39 -3.28 -14.11 2.00
C CYS A 39 -3.90 -14.77 3.25
N ASN A 40 -3.97 -13.99 4.34
CA ASN A 40 -4.61 -14.40 5.59
C ASN A 40 -4.11 -15.71 6.20
N LEU A 41 -2.84 -16.09 5.99
CA LEU A 41 -2.22 -17.22 6.67
C LEU A 41 -2.30 -17.10 8.21
N ILE A 42 -2.30 -15.88 8.70
CA ILE A 42 -2.51 -15.54 10.11
C ILE A 42 -3.74 -14.65 10.20
N ASN A 43 -4.64 -14.95 11.13
CA ASN A 43 -5.78 -14.08 11.40
C ASN A 43 -5.33 -12.88 12.24
N ILE A 44 -4.97 -11.79 11.58
CA ILE A 44 -4.56 -10.53 12.21
C ILE A 44 -5.76 -9.59 12.28
N LYS A 45 -6.82 -10.02 12.92
CA LYS A 45 -8.01 -9.20 13.19
C LYS A 45 -8.21 -9.10 14.68
N ASN A 46 -8.24 -7.88 15.17
CA ASN A 46 -8.55 -7.61 16.57
C ASN A 46 -8.89 -6.14 16.75
N THR A 47 -9.96 -5.88 17.47
CA THR A 47 -10.29 -4.54 17.97
C THR A 47 -10.02 -4.53 19.47
N PRO A 48 -8.98 -3.82 19.96
CA PRO A 48 -8.61 -3.88 21.36
C PRO A 48 -9.75 -3.41 22.27
N ALA A 49 -10.09 -4.19 23.27
CA ALA A 49 -11.08 -3.85 24.28
C ALA A 49 -10.57 -2.80 25.27
N GLY A 50 -9.25 -2.60 25.34
CA GLY A 50 -8.61 -1.61 26.20
C GLY A 50 -7.09 -1.61 26.04
N ALA A 51 -6.43 -0.74 26.81
CA ALA A 51 -4.98 -0.52 26.70
C ALA A 51 -4.12 -1.77 27.02
N VAL A 52 -4.65 -2.73 27.77
CA VAL A 52 -3.97 -3.95 28.21
C VAL A 52 -4.59 -5.22 27.63
N ASP A 53 -5.18 -5.12 26.49
CA ASP A 53 -5.69 -6.29 25.74
C ASP A 53 -4.50 -7.00 25.08
N TRP A 54 -4.12 -8.16 25.62
CA TRP A 54 -2.93 -8.90 25.18
C TRP A 54 -3.25 -10.13 24.33
N ASP A 55 -4.51 -10.50 24.21
CA ASP A 55 -4.94 -11.70 23.48
C ASP A 55 -5.07 -11.46 21.97
N ALA A 56 -4.46 -10.38 21.48
CA ALA A 56 -4.53 -9.94 20.11
C ALA A 56 -3.38 -10.48 19.26
N TYR A 57 -3.71 -10.98 18.09
CA TYR A 57 -2.71 -11.17 17.04
C TYR A 57 -2.43 -9.83 16.36
N VAL A 58 -1.17 -9.47 16.28
CA VAL A 58 -0.73 -8.21 15.69
C VAL A 58 0.32 -8.44 14.61
N PHE A 59 0.33 -7.54 13.64
CA PHE A 59 1.32 -7.51 12.58
C PHE A 59 2.43 -6.51 12.92
N ALA A 60 3.68 -7.01 12.92
CA ALA A 60 4.89 -6.22 12.96
C ALA A 60 5.86 -6.71 11.89
N ASP A 61 6.62 -5.82 11.29
CA ASP A 61 7.63 -6.13 10.28
C ASP A 61 8.88 -5.25 10.49
N LYS A 62 9.98 -5.60 9.83
CA LYS A 62 11.27 -4.86 9.87
C LYS A 62 11.80 -4.59 11.28
N GLY A 63 11.52 -5.49 12.24
CA GLY A 63 11.94 -5.32 13.62
C GLY A 63 11.27 -4.13 14.32
N ALA A 64 10.06 -3.79 13.93
CA ALA A 64 9.33 -2.66 14.48
C ALA A 64 8.97 -2.85 15.96
N TRP A 65 8.98 -1.75 16.70
CA TRP A 65 8.62 -1.70 18.11
C TRP A 65 7.12 -1.52 18.35
N MET A 66 6.41 -1.20 17.29
CA MET A 66 4.96 -1.01 17.28
C MET A 66 4.34 -1.99 16.29
N ALA A 67 3.19 -2.50 16.65
CA ALA A 67 2.44 -3.44 15.84
C ALA A 67 1.00 -2.94 15.60
N TYR A 68 0.37 -3.47 14.58
CA TYR A 68 -0.98 -3.10 14.17
C TYR A 68 -1.81 -4.35 13.88
N SER A 69 -3.12 -4.22 13.93
CA SER A 69 -4.04 -5.24 13.45
C SER A 69 -5.12 -4.64 12.53
N LEU A 70 -5.87 -5.52 11.89
CA LEU A 70 -7.07 -5.16 11.15
C LEU A 70 -8.26 -5.10 12.10
N PRO A 71 -9.25 -4.22 11.87
CA PRO A 71 -10.47 -4.24 12.66
C PRO A 71 -11.24 -5.55 12.46
N ASP A 72 -11.93 -5.99 13.51
CA ASP A 72 -12.84 -7.12 13.43
C ASP A 72 -14.00 -6.82 12.49
N ASN A 73 -14.44 -7.86 11.78
CA ASN A 73 -15.60 -7.73 10.90
C ASN A 73 -16.90 -7.38 11.65
N GLU A 74 -16.98 -7.78 12.92
CA GLU A 74 -18.15 -7.53 13.79
C GLU A 74 -18.17 -6.09 14.30
N ASN A 75 -16.99 -5.53 14.59
CA ASN A 75 -16.85 -4.15 15.07
C ASN A 75 -16.44 -3.21 13.94
N ARG A 76 -17.42 -2.71 13.20
CA ARG A 76 -17.20 -1.79 12.08
C ARG A 76 -16.98 -0.33 12.50
N ARG A 77 -16.87 -0.06 13.80
CA ARG A 77 -16.66 1.30 14.31
C ARG A 77 -15.41 1.97 13.72
N HIS A 78 -14.37 1.17 13.50
CA HIS A 78 -13.08 1.63 12.98
C HIS A 78 -12.89 1.24 11.51
N ALA A 79 -13.94 1.28 10.70
CA ALA A 79 -13.85 0.95 9.29
C ALA A 79 -12.85 1.86 8.56
N GLY A 80 -11.88 1.25 7.88
CA GLY A 80 -10.81 1.96 7.18
C GLY A 80 -9.58 2.29 8.03
N ALA A 81 -9.69 2.27 9.36
CA ALA A 81 -8.56 2.46 10.27
C ALA A 81 -7.78 1.17 10.49
N PHE A 82 -6.53 1.30 10.95
CA PHE A 82 -5.74 0.17 11.45
C PHE A 82 -5.72 0.22 12.97
N MET A 83 -5.98 -0.93 13.60
CA MET A 83 -5.99 -1.01 15.06
C MET A 83 -4.58 -0.87 15.61
N GLY A 84 -4.40 -0.04 16.60
CA GLY A 84 -3.08 0.26 17.18
C GLY A 84 -2.67 1.73 17.10
N PRO A 85 -1.39 2.03 17.35
CA PRO A 85 -0.30 1.08 17.55
C PRO A 85 -0.32 0.37 18.90
N MET A 86 0.16 -0.86 18.92
CA MET A 86 0.50 -1.60 20.12
C MET A 86 2.02 -1.57 20.32
N VAL A 87 2.47 -1.21 21.51
CA VAL A 87 3.91 -1.25 21.86
C VAL A 87 4.32 -2.67 22.19
N MET A 88 5.25 -3.22 21.40
CA MET A 88 5.68 -4.62 21.52
C MET A 88 6.41 -4.93 22.82
N THR A 89 7.16 -3.99 23.39
CA THR A 89 7.91 -4.19 24.63
C THR A 89 7.04 -4.22 25.89
N GLY A 90 5.97 -3.42 25.90
CA GLY A 90 5.04 -3.31 27.04
C GLY A 90 3.70 -3.99 26.80
N ARG A 91 3.46 -4.51 25.61
CA ARG A 91 2.18 -5.07 25.15
C ARG A 91 0.98 -4.17 25.42
N GLY A 92 1.18 -2.87 25.27
CA GLY A 92 0.14 -1.87 25.52
C GLY A 92 -0.35 -1.23 24.23
N TRP A 93 -1.65 -1.09 24.07
CA TRP A 93 -2.26 -0.34 22.99
C TRP A 93 -2.21 1.15 23.30
N ILE A 94 -1.62 1.94 22.42
CA ILE A 94 -1.56 3.40 22.55
C ILE A 94 -2.88 4.03 22.09
N ALA A 95 -3.49 3.47 21.04
CA ALA A 95 -4.76 3.92 20.49
C ALA A 95 -5.59 2.73 20.03
N ALA A 96 -6.90 2.91 19.95
CA ALA A 96 -7.79 1.89 19.39
C ALA A 96 -7.66 1.81 17.88
N GLY A 97 -7.46 2.93 17.20
CA GLY A 97 -7.30 2.98 15.75
C GLY A 97 -6.35 4.09 15.33
N LEU A 98 -5.65 3.85 14.24
CA LEU A 98 -4.77 4.80 13.58
C LEU A 98 -5.35 5.16 12.22
N ALA A 99 -5.32 6.45 11.89
CA ALA A 99 -5.75 6.99 10.62
C ALA A 99 -7.18 6.53 10.25
N GLU A 100 -8.14 6.89 11.10
CA GLU A 100 -9.57 6.68 10.84
C GLU A 100 -10.02 7.63 9.72
N PRO A 101 -10.28 7.13 8.51
CA PRO A 101 -10.59 8.01 7.40
C PRO A 101 -12.05 8.45 7.44
N THR A 102 -12.28 9.72 7.21
CA THR A 102 -13.59 10.25 6.85
C THR A 102 -13.58 10.61 5.37
N LEU A 103 -14.38 9.90 4.59
CA LEU A 103 -14.50 10.09 3.15
C LEU A 103 -15.84 10.79 2.85
N TRP A 104 -15.78 11.84 2.03
CA TRP A 104 -16.95 12.57 1.55
C TRP A 104 -17.07 12.43 0.04
N VAL A 105 -18.23 12.06 -0.42
CA VAL A 105 -18.53 11.86 -1.83
C VAL A 105 -19.66 12.80 -2.24
N ASN A 106 -19.39 13.73 -3.15
CA ASN A 106 -20.34 14.76 -3.57
C ASN A 106 -20.92 15.60 -2.42
N GLY A 107 -20.18 15.74 -1.33
CA GLY A 107 -20.60 16.50 -0.14
C GLY A 107 -21.33 15.69 0.92
N GLU A 108 -21.58 14.39 0.69
CA GLU A 108 -22.16 13.48 1.64
C GLU A 108 -21.10 12.54 2.22
N GLN A 109 -21.19 12.25 3.52
CA GLN A 109 -20.26 11.32 4.17
C GLN A 109 -20.45 9.90 3.64
N TYR A 110 -19.40 9.33 3.08
CA TYR A 110 -19.37 7.96 2.63
C TYR A 110 -19.24 7.00 3.82
N ARG A 111 -20.29 6.24 4.08
CA ARG A 111 -20.33 5.34 5.25
C ARG A 111 -19.76 3.97 4.89
N MET A 112 -18.47 3.78 5.02
CA MET A 112 -17.77 2.53 4.76
C MET A 112 -18.35 1.34 5.52
N VAL A 113 -18.90 1.56 6.71
CA VAL A 113 -19.50 0.51 7.56
C VAL A 113 -20.64 -0.28 6.91
N TYR A 114 -21.28 0.30 5.91
CA TYR A 114 -22.40 -0.37 5.19
C TYR A 114 -21.95 -1.05 3.90
N ASN A 115 -20.71 -0.89 3.51
CA ASN A 115 -20.19 -1.42 2.26
C ASN A 115 -19.57 -2.81 2.44
N VAL A 116 -19.46 -3.54 1.35
CA VAL A 116 -18.74 -4.81 1.36
C VAL A 116 -17.30 -4.57 1.77
N GLN A 117 -16.90 -5.18 2.86
CA GLN A 117 -15.56 -5.05 3.42
C GLN A 117 -14.74 -6.31 3.16
N THR A 118 -13.56 -6.13 2.64
CA THR A 118 -12.56 -7.19 2.55
C THR A 118 -11.29 -6.76 3.28
N THR A 119 -10.95 -7.47 4.35
CA THR A 119 -9.72 -7.24 5.10
C THR A 119 -8.74 -8.38 4.85
N ARG A 120 -7.48 -8.04 4.59
CA ARG A 120 -6.45 -9.03 4.28
C ARG A 120 -5.14 -8.71 4.98
N TYR A 121 -4.56 -9.74 5.56
CA TYR A 121 -3.14 -9.78 5.86
C TYR A 121 -2.41 -10.37 4.65
N LEU A 122 -1.41 -9.67 4.18
CA LEU A 122 -0.46 -10.14 3.16
C LEU A 122 0.94 -10.01 3.73
N PRO A 123 1.91 -10.87 3.36
CA PRO A 123 3.29 -10.69 3.78
C PRO A 123 3.78 -9.27 3.48
N GLY A 124 4.16 -8.54 4.53
CA GLY A 124 4.63 -7.15 4.45
C GLY A 124 3.55 -6.08 4.50
N LYS A 125 2.25 -6.39 4.51
CA LYS A 125 1.21 -5.37 4.59
C LYS A 125 -0.15 -5.84 5.11
N LEU A 126 -0.90 -4.90 5.68
CA LEU A 126 -2.33 -5.03 5.96
C LEU A 126 -3.13 -4.25 4.91
N THR A 127 -4.26 -4.79 4.48
CA THR A 127 -5.15 -4.11 3.51
C THR A 127 -6.60 -4.20 3.93
N GLN A 128 -7.35 -3.16 3.60
CA GLN A 128 -8.80 -3.12 3.72
C GLN A 128 -9.38 -2.55 2.44
N GLU A 129 -10.45 -3.14 1.98
CA GLU A 129 -11.14 -2.74 0.75
C GLU A 129 -12.64 -2.65 1.01
N TYR A 130 -13.23 -1.54 0.61
CA TYR A 130 -14.65 -1.24 0.75
C TYR A 130 -15.21 -0.93 -0.62
N ASN A 131 -16.22 -1.67 -1.02
CA ASN A 131 -16.81 -1.57 -2.35
C ASN A 131 -18.30 -1.30 -2.27
N ASP A 132 -18.76 -0.38 -3.11
CA ASP A 132 -20.14 -0.25 -3.52
C ASP A 132 -20.23 -0.15 -5.07
N GLU A 133 -21.42 0.11 -5.59
CA GLU A 133 -21.66 0.19 -7.04
C GLU A 133 -20.90 1.35 -7.72
N ASN A 134 -20.58 2.40 -6.99
CA ASN A 134 -20.04 3.64 -7.52
C ASN A 134 -18.58 3.90 -7.15
N LEU A 135 -18.10 3.31 -6.06
CA LEU A 135 -16.81 3.64 -5.48
C LEU A 135 -16.12 2.42 -4.87
N ASN A 136 -14.82 2.33 -5.14
CA ASN A 136 -13.92 1.43 -4.43
C ASN A 136 -12.96 2.28 -3.59
N PHE A 137 -12.90 2.01 -2.30
CA PHE A 137 -11.94 2.60 -1.36
C PHE A 137 -11.03 1.50 -0.83
N THR A 138 -9.74 1.68 -1.00
CA THR A 138 -8.72 0.77 -0.47
C THR A 138 -7.77 1.52 0.44
N THR A 139 -7.48 0.97 1.61
CA THR A 139 -6.43 1.46 2.51
C THR A 139 -5.43 0.35 2.80
N GLU A 140 -4.15 0.70 2.84
CA GLU A 140 -3.04 -0.22 3.04
C GLU A 140 -2.07 0.34 4.07
N LEU A 141 -1.57 -0.52 4.96
CA LEU A 141 -0.50 -0.20 5.90
C LEU A 141 0.70 -1.09 5.62
N CYS A 142 1.88 -0.50 5.49
CA CYS A 142 3.15 -1.21 5.40
C CYS A 142 4.23 -0.54 6.25
N TYR A 143 5.20 -1.33 6.71
CA TYR A 143 6.36 -0.80 7.41
C TYR A 143 7.41 -0.27 6.42
N LEU A 144 7.83 0.96 6.61
CA LEU A 144 8.97 1.54 5.89
C LEU A 144 10.27 1.23 6.62
N THR A 145 10.25 1.37 7.94
CA THR A 145 11.41 1.11 8.82
C THR A 145 10.91 0.46 10.13
N SER A 146 11.83 0.15 11.04
CA SER A 146 11.47 -0.30 12.40
C SER A 146 10.71 0.75 13.23
N ARG A 147 10.64 2.00 12.78
CA ARG A 147 10.04 3.13 13.51
C ARG A 147 8.96 3.87 12.75
N SER A 148 8.69 3.48 11.51
CA SER A 148 7.72 4.18 10.66
C SER A 148 6.89 3.22 9.83
N VAL A 149 5.62 3.55 9.71
CA VAL A 149 4.68 2.93 8.78
C VAL A 149 4.21 3.94 7.75
N ALA A 150 3.83 3.47 6.59
CA ALA A 150 3.09 4.25 5.62
C ALA A 150 1.66 3.71 5.54
N ILE A 151 0.71 4.62 5.52
CA ILE A 151 -0.68 4.32 5.20
C ILE A 151 -1.00 4.98 3.87
N ARG A 152 -1.51 4.18 2.94
CA ARG A 152 -1.92 4.65 1.61
C ARG A 152 -3.40 4.41 1.45
N SER A 153 -4.14 5.45 1.07
CA SER A 153 -5.54 5.36 0.69
C SER A 153 -5.72 5.61 -0.81
N ILE A 154 -6.54 4.80 -1.42
CA ILE A 154 -6.84 4.83 -2.85
C ILE A 154 -8.35 4.89 -2.99
N VAL A 155 -8.85 5.91 -3.67
CA VAL A 155 -10.27 6.02 -4.04
C VAL A 155 -10.37 5.85 -5.54
N LYS A 156 -11.19 4.91 -5.98
CA LYS A 156 -11.45 4.65 -7.38
C LYS A 156 -12.94 4.88 -7.69
N ASN A 157 -13.21 5.79 -8.62
CA ASN A 157 -14.55 5.99 -9.15
C ASN A 157 -14.90 4.81 -10.07
N MET A 158 -15.92 4.06 -9.74
CA MET A 158 -16.43 2.92 -10.52
C MET A 158 -17.61 3.33 -11.38
N SER A 159 -18.18 4.53 -11.17
CA SER A 159 -19.29 5.05 -11.94
C SER A 159 -18.84 5.68 -13.26
N GLN A 160 -19.79 5.90 -14.17
CA GLN A 160 -19.54 6.60 -15.44
C GLN A 160 -19.56 8.14 -15.31
N LYS A 161 -19.90 8.66 -14.12
CA LYS A 161 -20.02 10.10 -13.87
C LYS A 161 -18.83 10.60 -13.04
N PRO A 162 -18.38 11.84 -13.25
CA PRO A 162 -17.40 12.47 -12.36
C PRO A 162 -17.92 12.52 -10.91
N VAL A 163 -17.05 12.24 -9.96
CA VAL A 163 -17.35 12.24 -8.53
C VAL A 163 -16.38 13.18 -7.83
N LYS A 164 -16.90 14.09 -7.00
CA LYS A 164 -16.09 14.93 -6.15
C LYS A 164 -15.81 14.18 -4.83
N VAL A 165 -14.54 13.99 -4.52
CA VAL A 165 -14.10 13.31 -3.31
C VAL A 165 -13.32 14.28 -2.45
N SER A 166 -13.61 14.32 -1.14
CA SER A 166 -12.76 14.92 -0.12
C SER A 166 -12.48 13.90 0.99
N PHE A 167 -11.38 14.09 1.68
CA PHE A 167 -10.82 13.10 2.58
C PHE A 167 -10.22 13.78 3.80
N ASP A 168 -10.58 13.32 5.01
CA ASP A 168 -10.07 13.77 6.30
C ASP A 168 -9.52 12.55 7.08
N TRP A 169 -8.51 12.81 7.93
CA TRP A 169 -7.87 11.83 8.83
C TRP A 169 -8.11 12.17 10.29
#